data_09a8abeb05ac3e1a00e9ea6775038d92
#
_entry.id   09a8abeb05ac3e1a00e9ea6775038d92
#
_cell.length_a   1.000
_cell.length_b   1.000
_cell.length_c   1.000
_cell.angle_alpha   90.00
_cell.angle_beta   90.00
_cell.angle_gamma   90.00
#
_symmetry.space_group_name_H-M   'P 1'
#
loop_
_entity.id
_entity.type
_entity.pdbx_description
1 polymer ?
#
loop_
_entity_poly.entity_id
_entity_poly.type
_entity_poly.pdbx_seq_one_letter_code
_entity_poly.pdbx_strand_id
1 'polypeptide(L)'
;MHRTLLATLLAATAGIATAQTFDPARITADVKTLSSDAYEGRGPATPGETKTVAYIVKQMQAAGLQPGGTADASGKRGWTQDVPLLRSQITGTPTLSMAIAGTATPLTQGDQIAVRAALTGQKSVSIANAPLVFMGYGVTAPERKWDDFKGQDLKGKIAVVLVNDPDFETGAGDFGGKAMTYYGRWTYKYEEAARRGAAGILIVHETAPASYGWATVKNSNTNTMFDIVRQNPAASHTPMEGWIQRDLAVKLFTASGLDFDAEKAKARTRDFRPVPLKATFNANYAVDAQVITSKNVLGRLPGTSRPDETVIYSAHWDHLGVGAPDAKGDRIYNGAVDNATGIAALLELGRTFAKAPRTARSLVFLAVTAEEKGLLGSEYYAANPVYPLGKTVGILNMDSMAVAGPARDFGISGSAKLGLLDMLTAEGAKRNRTFSPEPHPEAGGFYRSDHFPMAKRGVPAVSFDGGSDLIAGGTAAGEAFAQAYTKDRYHQPADEWSPSWNLAGMTADLGLLYAVGRDLAAGTNWPNWSADSEFKAERDKTASERK
;
A
#
# COMPACT_ATOMS: atom_id res chain seq x y z
N MET A 1 -33.01 55.73 -48.91
CA MET A 1 -32.36 54.45 -48.80
C MET A 1 -31.78 54.38 -47.39
N HIS A 2 -32.55 53.81 -46.40
CA HIS A 2 -32.12 53.64 -44.98
C HIS A 2 -31.70 52.18 -44.79
N ARG A 3 -30.43 51.94 -44.44
CA ARG A 3 -29.95 50.63 -44.06
C ARG A 3 -29.98 50.54 -42.55
N THR A 4 -30.88 49.72 -42.05
CA THR A 4 -30.96 49.36 -40.63
C THR A 4 -29.94 48.25 -40.34
N LEU A 5 -28.94 48.52 -39.48
CA LEU A 5 -28.04 47.49 -38.92
C LEU A 5 -28.75 46.78 -37.75
N LEU A 6 -28.96 45.49 -37.90
CA LEU A 6 -29.38 44.61 -36.79
C LEU A 6 -28.12 44.16 -36.02
N ALA A 7 -27.94 44.62 -34.81
CA ALA A 7 -26.91 44.14 -33.89
C ALA A 7 -27.46 42.92 -33.12
N THR A 8 -26.88 41.75 -33.39
CA THR A 8 -27.20 40.53 -32.66
C THR A 8 -26.39 40.52 -31.37
N LEU A 9 -27.04 40.69 -30.23
CA LEU A 9 -26.43 40.50 -28.91
C LEU A 9 -26.29 38.99 -28.66
N LEU A 10 -25.05 38.45 -28.62
CA LEU A 10 -24.75 37.16 -28.04
C LEU A 10 -24.74 37.31 -26.51
N ALA A 11 -25.78 36.82 -25.86
CA ALA A 11 -25.79 36.67 -24.42
C ALA A 11 -24.90 35.46 -24.03
N ALA A 12 -23.69 35.72 -23.55
CA ALA A 12 -22.87 34.72 -22.88
C ALA A 12 -23.52 34.40 -21.55
N THR A 13 -24.20 33.27 -21.44
CA THR A 13 -24.63 32.71 -20.17
C THR A 13 -23.39 32.20 -19.46
N ALA A 14 -22.83 33.01 -18.56
CA ALA A 14 -21.89 32.54 -17.54
C ALA A 14 -22.62 31.55 -16.66
N GLY A 15 -22.41 30.27 -16.90
CA GLY A 15 -22.89 29.22 -16.00
C GLY A 15 -22.29 29.45 -14.59
N ILE A 16 -23.14 29.77 -13.64
CA ILE A 16 -22.76 29.80 -12.23
C ILE A 16 -22.32 28.37 -11.90
N ALA A 17 -21.01 28.15 -11.76
CA ALA A 17 -20.48 26.91 -11.21
C ALA A 17 -21.03 26.80 -9.78
N THR A 18 -22.07 25.99 -9.59
CA THR A 18 -22.55 25.65 -8.25
C THR A 18 -21.39 25.01 -7.52
N ALA A 19 -21.02 25.59 -6.37
CA ALA A 19 -19.98 25.02 -5.52
C ALA A 19 -20.33 23.55 -5.23
N GLN A 20 -19.38 22.67 -5.51
CA GLN A 20 -19.56 21.23 -5.28
C GLN A 20 -19.66 20.99 -3.79
N THR A 21 -20.81 20.48 -3.34
CA THR A 21 -21.05 20.22 -1.91
C THR A 21 -20.98 18.72 -1.64
N PHE A 22 -20.12 18.34 -0.71
CA PHE A 22 -20.06 17.00 -0.11
C PHE A 22 -20.93 17.01 1.16
N ASP A 23 -21.68 15.94 1.39
CA ASP A 23 -22.65 15.88 2.48
C ASP A 23 -22.07 15.12 3.70
N PRO A 24 -21.70 15.82 4.77
CA PRO A 24 -21.18 15.18 5.98
C PRO A 24 -22.16 14.18 6.62
N ALA A 25 -23.47 14.37 6.44
CA ALA A 25 -24.45 13.46 7.00
C ALA A 25 -24.46 12.11 6.27
N ARG A 26 -24.32 12.11 4.94
CA ARG A 26 -24.17 10.86 4.16
C ARG A 26 -22.85 10.16 4.47
N ILE A 27 -21.75 10.91 4.54
CA ILE A 27 -20.42 10.37 4.94
C ILE A 27 -20.54 9.71 6.32
N THR A 28 -21.13 10.41 7.30
CA THR A 28 -21.35 9.85 8.65
C THR A 28 -22.19 8.57 8.62
N ALA A 29 -23.25 8.53 7.81
CA ALA A 29 -24.12 7.36 7.70
C ALA A 29 -23.38 6.15 7.12
N ASP A 30 -22.54 6.36 6.08
CA ASP A 30 -21.72 5.31 5.48
C ASP A 30 -20.68 4.79 6.49
N VAL A 31 -19.96 5.67 7.19
CA VAL A 31 -18.97 5.27 8.20
C VAL A 31 -19.64 4.49 9.33
N LYS A 32 -20.69 5.02 9.94
CA LYS A 32 -21.44 4.34 11.02
C LYS A 32 -21.93 2.95 10.62
N THR A 33 -22.38 2.80 9.39
CA THR A 33 -22.86 1.52 8.90
C THR A 33 -21.71 0.53 8.77
N LEU A 34 -20.65 0.93 8.06
CA LEU A 34 -19.51 0.05 7.77
C LEU A 34 -18.71 -0.30 9.03
N SER A 35 -18.59 0.61 10.00
CA SER A 35 -17.87 0.38 11.25
C SER A 35 -18.74 -0.13 12.39
N SER A 36 -19.97 -0.57 12.13
CA SER A 36 -20.82 -1.18 13.17
C SER A 36 -20.44 -2.65 13.39
N ASP A 37 -20.70 -3.18 14.59
CA ASP A 37 -20.50 -4.58 14.95
C ASP A 37 -21.22 -5.55 14.02
N ALA A 38 -22.33 -5.13 13.41
CA ALA A 38 -23.07 -5.91 12.43
C ALA A 38 -22.22 -6.31 11.21
N TYR A 39 -21.14 -5.58 10.92
CA TYR A 39 -20.19 -5.84 9.83
C TYR A 39 -18.96 -6.64 10.27
N GLU A 40 -18.89 -7.05 11.56
CA GLU A 40 -17.90 -7.99 12.08
C GLU A 40 -16.45 -7.59 11.72
N GLY A 41 -16.14 -6.28 11.74
CA GLY A 41 -14.82 -5.76 11.39
C GLY A 41 -14.37 -6.03 9.95
N ARG A 42 -15.28 -6.36 9.05
CA ARG A 42 -15.07 -6.45 7.59
C ARG A 42 -13.91 -7.35 7.15
N GLY A 43 -13.64 -8.44 7.87
CA GLY A 43 -12.56 -9.36 7.50
C GLY A 43 -12.77 -9.99 6.12
N PRO A 44 -11.72 -10.14 5.28
CA PRO A 44 -11.80 -10.81 3.98
C PRO A 44 -12.25 -12.28 4.09
N ALA A 45 -13.08 -12.72 3.14
CA ALA A 45 -13.68 -14.07 3.08
C ALA A 45 -14.47 -14.46 4.34
N THR A 46 -15.14 -13.49 4.99
CA THR A 46 -15.99 -13.68 6.17
C THR A 46 -17.44 -13.24 5.87
N PRO A 47 -18.41 -13.52 6.78
CA PRO A 47 -19.75 -12.94 6.66
C PRO A 47 -19.75 -11.40 6.65
N GLY A 48 -18.77 -10.75 7.32
CA GLY A 48 -18.55 -9.30 7.29
C GLY A 48 -18.25 -8.79 5.88
N GLU A 49 -17.43 -9.50 5.09
CA GLU A 49 -17.21 -9.19 3.66
C GLU A 49 -18.52 -9.18 2.88
N THR A 50 -19.33 -10.24 3.02
CA THR A 50 -20.58 -10.36 2.25
C THR A 50 -21.48 -9.15 2.47
N LYS A 51 -21.62 -8.70 3.72
CA LYS A 51 -22.42 -7.51 4.08
C LYS A 51 -21.80 -6.24 3.51
N THR A 52 -20.47 -6.10 3.61
CA THR A 52 -19.73 -4.92 3.15
C THR A 52 -19.81 -4.76 1.64
N VAL A 53 -19.52 -5.82 0.89
CA VAL A 53 -19.60 -5.82 -0.58
C VAL A 53 -21.02 -5.48 -1.04
N ALA A 54 -22.04 -6.10 -0.43
CA ALA A 54 -23.44 -5.81 -0.76
C ALA A 54 -23.81 -4.33 -0.48
N TYR A 55 -23.33 -3.78 0.64
CA TYR A 55 -23.54 -2.38 0.99
C TYR A 55 -22.91 -1.43 -0.02
N ILE A 56 -21.61 -1.62 -0.33
CA ILE A 56 -20.88 -0.76 -1.28
C ILE A 56 -21.54 -0.82 -2.65
N VAL A 57 -21.88 -2.00 -3.16
CA VAL A 57 -22.58 -2.16 -4.44
C VAL A 57 -23.91 -1.41 -4.44
N LYS A 58 -24.72 -1.56 -3.37
CA LYS A 58 -26.00 -0.85 -3.24
C LYS A 58 -25.81 0.67 -3.27
N GLN A 59 -24.80 1.19 -2.57
CA GLN A 59 -24.52 2.64 -2.55
C GLN A 59 -24.03 3.16 -3.90
N MET A 60 -23.16 2.41 -4.60
CA MET A 60 -22.71 2.73 -5.94
C MET A 60 -23.86 2.75 -6.96
N GLN A 61 -24.78 1.76 -6.87
CA GLN A 61 -26.01 1.73 -7.69
C GLN A 61 -26.89 2.94 -7.43
N ALA A 62 -27.14 3.25 -6.16
CA ALA A 62 -27.96 4.41 -5.75
C ALA A 62 -27.33 5.75 -6.18
N ALA A 63 -26.02 5.82 -6.28
CA ALA A 63 -25.27 6.96 -6.81
C ALA A 63 -25.41 7.11 -8.33
N GLY A 64 -25.91 6.11 -9.07
CA GLY A 64 -26.00 6.11 -10.53
C GLY A 64 -24.72 5.69 -11.24
N LEU A 65 -23.78 5.02 -10.52
CA LEU A 65 -22.63 4.39 -11.14
C LEU A 65 -23.06 3.15 -11.94
N GLN A 66 -22.23 2.77 -12.91
CA GLN A 66 -22.39 1.54 -13.67
C GLN A 66 -21.47 0.44 -13.10
N PRO A 67 -21.80 -0.86 -13.31
CA PRO A 67 -20.90 -1.95 -13.00
C PRO A 67 -19.52 -1.76 -13.64
N GLY A 68 -18.47 -1.79 -12.82
CA GLY A 68 -17.08 -1.54 -13.25
C GLY A 68 -16.18 -2.75 -13.15
N GLY A 69 -16.65 -3.87 -12.60
CA GLY A 69 -15.87 -5.07 -12.33
C GLY A 69 -15.59 -5.94 -13.56
N THR A 70 -15.25 -7.20 -13.32
CA THR A 70 -14.92 -8.15 -14.39
C THR A 70 -16.09 -8.34 -15.34
N ALA A 71 -15.80 -8.39 -16.65
CA ALA A 71 -16.80 -8.72 -17.66
C ALA A 71 -16.97 -10.23 -17.78
N ASP A 72 -18.22 -10.69 -17.99
CA ASP A 72 -18.51 -12.05 -18.35
C ASP A 72 -18.20 -12.34 -19.85
N ALA A 73 -18.45 -13.58 -20.29
CA ALA A 73 -18.21 -13.99 -21.66
C ALA A 73 -19.03 -13.20 -22.72
N SER A 74 -20.12 -12.54 -22.32
CA SER A 74 -20.92 -11.67 -23.18
C SER A 74 -20.41 -10.22 -23.22
N GLY A 75 -19.40 -9.90 -22.44
CA GLY A 75 -18.86 -8.55 -22.26
C GLY A 75 -19.62 -7.69 -21.23
N LYS A 76 -20.65 -8.24 -20.57
CA LYS A 76 -21.40 -7.54 -19.51
C LYS A 76 -20.59 -7.52 -18.22
N ARG A 77 -20.37 -6.32 -17.68
CA ARG A 77 -19.61 -6.16 -16.42
C ARG A 77 -20.47 -6.44 -15.18
N GLY A 78 -19.84 -7.14 -14.22
CA GLY A 78 -20.32 -7.22 -12.85
C GLY A 78 -19.83 -6.02 -12.01
N TRP A 79 -20.17 -6.04 -10.70
CA TRP A 79 -19.71 -5.05 -9.73
C TRP A 79 -18.39 -5.43 -9.06
N THR A 80 -17.95 -6.67 -9.23
CA THR A 80 -16.81 -7.22 -8.50
C THR A 80 -15.74 -7.79 -9.41
N GLN A 81 -14.54 -7.86 -8.88
CA GLN A 81 -13.45 -8.70 -9.36
C GLN A 81 -13.14 -9.70 -8.24
N ASP A 82 -13.20 -10.99 -8.53
CA ASP A 82 -12.79 -12.01 -7.59
C ASP A 82 -11.28 -11.97 -7.36
N VAL A 83 -10.89 -12.04 -6.10
CA VAL A 83 -9.49 -12.00 -5.65
C VAL A 83 -9.18 -13.31 -4.94
N PRO A 84 -8.63 -14.30 -5.66
CA PRO A 84 -8.19 -15.54 -5.03
C PRO A 84 -6.94 -15.28 -4.17
N LEU A 85 -7.03 -15.67 -2.90
CA LEU A 85 -6.00 -15.50 -1.89
C LEU A 85 -5.50 -16.85 -1.42
N LEU A 86 -4.19 -17.01 -1.37
CA LEU A 86 -3.52 -18.09 -0.66
C LEU A 86 -3.45 -17.71 0.83
N ARG A 87 -4.16 -18.44 1.67
CA ARG A 87 -4.03 -18.39 3.13
C ARG A 87 -3.05 -19.48 3.55
N SER A 88 -2.03 -19.14 4.32
CA SER A 88 -0.95 -20.06 4.70
C SER A 88 -0.61 -19.92 6.17
N GLN A 89 -0.47 -21.04 6.88
CA GLN A 89 -0.17 -21.06 8.31
C GLN A 89 0.79 -22.20 8.66
N ILE A 90 1.78 -21.94 9.50
CA ILE A 90 2.62 -23.00 10.08
C ILE A 90 1.76 -23.82 11.05
N THR A 91 1.81 -25.16 10.92
CA THR A 91 1.13 -26.07 11.83
C THR A 91 2.16 -26.73 12.77
N GLY A 92 1.82 -26.74 14.05
CA GLY A 92 2.74 -27.22 15.08
C GLY A 92 3.92 -26.24 15.33
N THR A 93 4.93 -26.74 16.03
CA THR A 93 6.14 -25.97 16.33
C THR A 93 7.19 -26.18 15.24
N PRO A 94 7.68 -25.13 14.57
CA PRO A 94 8.75 -25.27 13.58
C PRO A 94 10.07 -25.68 14.25
N THR A 95 10.78 -26.63 13.65
CA THR A 95 12.14 -26.98 14.07
C THR A 95 13.11 -26.11 13.32
N LEU A 96 13.78 -25.20 14.01
CA LEU A 96 14.70 -24.22 13.46
C LEU A 96 16.06 -24.32 14.18
N SER A 97 17.16 -24.30 13.42
CA SER A 97 18.50 -24.27 14.02
C SER A 97 19.53 -23.65 13.07
N MET A 98 20.63 -23.16 13.64
CA MET A 98 21.83 -22.79 12.90
C MET A 98 23.02 -23.57 13.45
N ALA A 99 23.84 -24.11 12.55
CA ALA A 99 25.17 -24.58 12.94
C ALA A 99 26.12 -23.39 12.77
N ILE A 100 26.59 -22.84 13.90
CA ILE A 100 27.49 -21.67 13.96
C ILE A 100 28.87 -22.15 14.35
N ALA A 101 29.86 -21.95 13.50
CA ALA A 101 31.21 -22.50 13.67
C ALA A 101 31.21 -24.00 14.00
N GLY A 102 30.30 -24.76 13.38
CA GLY A 102 30.15 -26.20 13.56
C GLY A 102 29.30 -26.62 14.77
N THR A 103 28.86 -25.70 15.63
CA THR A 103 28.01 -25.99 16.79
C THR A 103 26.53 -25.76 16.44
N ALA A 104 25.71 -26.81 16.53
CA ALA A 104 24.26 -26.69 16.31
C ALA A 104 23.60 -25.88 17.43
N THR A 105 22.93 -24.80 17.08
CA THR A 105 22.22 -23.89 18.00
C THR A 105 20.73 -23.91 17.65
N PRO A 106 19.87 -24.46 18.50
CA PRO A 106 18.41 -24.35 18.31
C PRO A 106 17.96 -22.89 18.34
N LEU A 107 16.94 -22.58 17.54
CA LEU A 107 16.32 -21.26 17.46
C LEU A 107 14.84 -21.36 17.81
N THR A 108 14.36 -20.41 18.62
CA THR A 108 12.96 -20.33 19.04
C THR A 108 12.20 -19.34 18.17
N GLN A 109 11.14 -19.82 17.53
CA GLN A 109 10.21 -19.00 16.74
C GLN A 109 9.63 -17.86 17.60
N GLY A 110 9.76 -16.63 17.12
CA GLY A 110 9.29 -15.43 17.81
C GLY A 110 10.30 -14.81 18.78
N ASP A 111 11.40 -15.51 19.14
CA ASP A 111 12.47 -14.97 19.99
C ASP A 111 13.65 -14.48 19.14
N GLN A 112 14.57 -15.37 18.75
CA GLN A 112 15.74 -15.00 17.95
C GLN A 112 15.45 -14.87 16.47
N ILE A 113 14.41 -15.56 15.99
CA ILE A 113 14.00 -15.68 14.60
C ILE A 113 12.48 -15.62 14.48
N ALA A 114 11.98 -15.05 13.40
CA ALA A 114 10.58 -15.09 13.03
C ALA A 114 10.47 -15.53 11.57
N VAL A 115 10.12 -16.81 11.33
CA VAL A 115 9.87 -17.34 9.97
C VAL A 115 8.39 -17.28 9.64
N ARG A 116 8.08 -17.05 8.38
CA ARG A 116 6.72 -17.00 7.85
C ARG A 116 6.27 -18.37 7.39
N ALA A 117 4.96 -18.60 7.39
CA ALA A 117 4.40 -19.69 6.60
C ALA A 117 4.71 -19.46 5.11
N ALA A 118 5.07 -20.52 4.41
CA ALA A 118 5.46 -20.42 3.00
C ALA A 118 4.30 -19.93 2.13
N LEU A 119 4.58 -18.97 1.26
CA LEU A 119 3.61 -18.37 0.32
C LEU A 119 3.73 -18.92 -1.11
N THR A 120 4.51 -19.99 -1.29
CA THR A 120 4.63 -20.73 -2.55
C THR A 120 3.53 -21.80 -2.75
N GLY A 121 2.63 -21.97 -1.77
CA GLY A 121 1.60 -23.02 -1.78
C GLY A 121 2.07 -24.41 -1.34
N GLN A 122 3.35 -24.56 -0.99
CA GLN A 122 3.91 -25.81 -0.49
C GLN A 122 3.34 -26.20 0.88
N LYS A 123 3.21 -27.51 1.14
CA LYS A 123 2.64 -28.06 2.38
C LYS A 123 3.68 -28.27 3.49
N SER A 124 4.95 -28.09 3.18
CA SER A 124 6.05 -28.18 4.14
C SER A 124 7.27 -27.41 3.65
N VAL A 125 8.10 -26.98 4.60
CA VAL A 125 9.42 -26.43 4.35
C VAL A 125 10.45 -27.38 4.96
N SER A 126 11.43 -27.81 4.14
CA SER A 126 12.54 -28.65 4.58
C SER A 126 13.84 -28.10 4.00
N ILE A 127 14.64 -27.50 4.85
CA ILE A 127 15.96 -26.94 4.53
C ILE A 127 16.97 -27.63 5.43
N ALA A 128 18.03 -28.19 4.84
CA ALA A 128 19.08 -28.89 5.56
C ALA A 128 20.45 -28.33 5.20
N ASN A 129 21.18 -27.87 6.22
CA ASN A 129 22.57 -27.39 6.10
C ASN A 129 22.79 -26.33 5.01
N ALA A 130 21.79 -25.45 4.76
CA ALA A 130 21.92 -24.42 3.76
C ALA A 130 22.95 -23.34 4.17
N PRO A 131 23.99 -23.07 3.38
CA PRO A 131 24.98 -22.03 3.70
C PRO A 131 24.35 -20.64 3.76
N LEU A 132 24.81 -19.78 4.68
CA LEU A 132 24.39 -18.40 4.78
C LEU A 132 25.38 -17.47 4.07
N VAL A 133 24.84 -16.49 3.32
CA VAL A 133 25.64 -15.45 2.64
C VAL A 133 25.07 -14.09 3.00
N PHE A 134 25.90 -13.21 3.54
CA PHE A 134 25.53 -11.82 3.77
C PHE A 134 25.57 -11.04 2.47
N MET A 135 24.46 -10.42 2.13
CA MET A 135 24.22 -9.75 0.85
C MET A 135 24.09 -8.22 1.01
N GLY A 136 24.64 -7.65 2.10
CA GLY A 136 24.47 -6.23 2.38
C GLY A 136 22.99 -5.84 2.52
N TYR A 137 22.58 -4.82 1.79
CA TYR A 137 21.18 -4.43 1.72
C TYR A 137 20.36 -5.27 0.72
N GLY A 138 21.01 -6.14 -0.07
CA GLY A 138 20.33 -6.99 -1.04
C GLY A 138 19.64 -6.20 -2.16
N VAL A 139 20.27 -5.15 -2.65
CA VAL A 139 19.70 -4.22 -3.63
C VAL A 139 20.29 -4.47 -5.03
N THR A 140 19.39 -4.45 -6.03
CA THR A 140 19.73 -4.33 -7.46
C THR A 140 18.96 -3.16 -8.04
N ALA A 141 19.63 -2.03 -8.27
CA ALA A 141 19.08 -0.78 -8.77
C ALA A 141 19.88 -0.29 -9.99
N PRO A 142 19.56 -0.79 -11.22
CA PRO A 142 20.34 -0.49 -12.43
C PRO A 142 20.38 1.02 -12.75
N GLU A 143 19.30 1.76 -12.52
CA GLU A 143 19.21 3.20 -12.73
C GLU A 143 20.17 4.00 -11.82
N ARG A 144 20.57 3.38 -10.67
CA ARG A 144 21.54 3.91 -9.71
C ARG A 144 22.92 3.28 -9.88
N LYS A 145 23.08 2.37 -10.85
CA LYS A 145 24.29 1.56 -11.07
C LYS A 145 24.72 0.81 -9.80
N TRP A 146 23.73 0.27 -9.07
CA TRP A 146 23.92 -0.45 -7.82
C TRP A 146 23.56 -1.92 -7.96
N ASP A 147 24.41 -2.80 -7.46
CA ASP A 147 24.19 -4.25 -7.41
C ASP A 147 24.97 -4.85 -6.24
N ASP A 148 24.26 -5.26 -5.17
CA ASP A 148 24.87 -5.92 -4.01
C ASP A 148 25.24 -7.38 -4.31
N PHE A 149 24.64 -7.96 -5.33
CA PHE A 149 24.82 -9.40 -5.60
C PHE A 149 26.09 -9.73 -6.34
N LYS A 150 26.59 -8.86 -7.22
CA LYS A 150 27.86 -9.04 -7.97
C LYS A 150 28.00 -10.43 -8.61
N GLY A 151 26.90 -11.00 -9.09
CA GLY A 151 26.88 -12.33 -9.68
C GLY A 151 26.90 -13.50 -8.69
N GLN A 152 26.72 -13.25 -7.37
CA GLN A 152 26.66 -14.32 -6.36
C GLN A 152 25.51 -15.28 -6.66
N ASP A 153 25.80 -16.55 -6.82
CA ASP A 153 24.81 -17.61 -6.89
C ASP A 153 24.21 -17.89 -5.51
N LEU A 154 22.88 -17.83 -5.41
CA LEU A 154 22.12 -18.08 -4.18
C LEU A 154 21.38 -19.42 -4.19
N LYS A 155 21.47 -20.22 -5.26
CA LYS A 155 20.79 -21.52 -5.32
C LYS A 155 21.23 -22.41 -4.16
N GLY A 156 20.25 -22.88 -3.38
CA GLY A 156 20.50 -23.72 -2.21
C GLY A 156 21.05 -22.97 -0.98
N LYS A 157 21.15 -21.64 -1.02
CA LYS A 157 21.70 -20.81 0.06
C LYS A 157 20.63 -19.92 0.69
N ILE A 158 20.90 -19.44 1.90
CA ILE A 158 20.10 -18.46 2.62
C ILE A 158 20.76 -17.10 2.47
N ALA A 159 20.05 -16.15 1.89
CA ALA A 159 20.47 -14.75 1.87
C ALA A 159 20.26 -14.13 3.26
N VAL A 160 21.27 -13.45 3.80
CA VAL A 160 21.16 -12.61 5.00
C VAL A 160 21.29 -11.16 4.56
N VAL A 161 20.27 -10.35 4.81
CA VAL A 161 20.21 -8.96 4.32
C VAL A 161 19.86 -7.99 5.43
N LEU A 162 20.25 -6.73 5.27
CA LEU A 162 19.86 -5.62 6.13
C LEU A 162 18.48 -5.08 5.71
N VAL A 163 17.70 -4.60 6.67
CA VAL A 163 16.46 -3.84 6.41
C VAL A 163 16.82 -2.40 6.01
N ASN A 164 15.90 -1.70 5.33
CA ASN A 164 16.08 -0.37 4.75
C ASN A 164 17.08 -0.36 3.57
N ASP A 165 17.52 0.79 3.11
CA ASP A 165 18.44 0.98 2.01
C ASP A 165 19.79 1.58 2.47
N PRO A 166 20.80 1.63 1.60
CA PRO A 166 22.15 2.04 1.98
C PRO A 166 22.27 3.44 2.57
N ASP A 167 21.34 4.36 2.26
CA ASP A 167 21.41 5.77 2.68
C ASP A 167 20.86 6.01 4.09
N PHE A 168 20.11 5.05 4.66
CA PHE A 168 19.41 5.25 5.94
C PHE A 168 20.34 5.76 7.05
N GLU A 169 21.53 5.17 7.21
CA GLU A 169 22.45 5.49 8.31
C GLU A 169 23.06 6.89 8.19
N THR A 170 23.33 7.33 6.96
CA THR A 170 23.99 8.62 6.71
C THR A 170 23.00 9.74 6.39
N GLY A 171 21.80 9.39 5.96
CA GLY A 171 20.81 10.33 5.45
C GLY A 171 21.19 10.98 4.12
N ALA A 172 22.19 10.41 3.42
CA ALA A 172 22.67 10.92 2.13
C ALA A 172 23.31 9.80 1.31
N GLY A 173 23.22 9.89 -0.02
CA GLY A 173 23.83 8.95 -0.96
C GLY A 173 23.00 8.75 -2.22
N ASP A 174 23.06 7.56 -2.77
CA ASP A 174 22.45 7.22 -4.06
C ASP A 174 20.94 6.89 -4.00
N PHE A 175 20.38 6.72 -2.80
CA PHE A 175 18.98 6.28 -2.60
C PHE A 175 18.05 7.42 -2.14
N GLY A 176 18.52 8.65 -2.19
CA GLY A 176 17.68 9.82 -1.88
C GLY A 176 17.69 10.21 -0.41
N GLY A 177 18.67 9.78 0.36
CA GLY A 177 18.89 10.16 1.75
C GLY A 177 18.03 9.35 2.73
N LYS A 178 17.41 10.00 3.71
CA LYS A 178 16.62 9.28 4.74
C LYS A 178 15.32 8.67 4.24
N ALA A 179 14.74 9.20 3.16
CA ALA A 179 13.49 8.66 2.63
C ALA A 179 13.70 7.24 2.13
N MET A 180 12.96 6.29 2.70
CA MET A 180 13.03 4.90 2.24
C MET A 180 12.62 4.80 0.78
N THR A 181 13.44 4.15 -0.04
CA THR A 181 13.05 3.73 -1.39
C THR A 181 12.36 2.37 -1.37
N TYR A 182 11.78 1.92 -2.51
CA TYR A 182 11.27 0.56 -2.61
C TYR A 182 12.33 -0.49 -2.27
N TYR A 183 13.57 -0.24 -2.62
CA TYR A 183 14.70 -1.12 -2.29
C TYR A 183 14.90 -1.32 -0.78
N GLY A 184 14.48 -0.36 0.04
CA GLY A 184 14.53 -0.45 1.50
C GLY A 184 13.44 -1.34 2.12
N ARG A 185 12.33 -1.57 1.40
CA ARG A 185 11.20 -2.36 1.92
C ARG A 185 11.56 -3.84 2.07
N TRP A 186 11.10 -4.44 3.15
CA TRP A 186 11.28 -5.88 3.41
C TRP A 186 10.63 -6.76 2.33
N THR A 187 9.54 -6.32 1.71
CA THR A 187 8.91 -7.01 0.58
C THR A 187 9.84 -7.11 -0.61
N TYR A 188 10.54 -6.02 -0.95
CA TYR A 188 11.55 -6.03 -2.00
C TYR A 188 12.65 -7.07 -1.74
N LYS A 189 13.12 -7.18 -0.47
CA LYS A 189 14.17 -8.13 -0.11
C LYS A 189 13.75 -9.57 -0.42
N TYR A 190 12.50 -9.93 -0.08
CA TYR A 190 11.93 -11.24 -0.39
C TYR A 190 11.83 -11.48 -1.89
N GLU A 191 11.28 -10.51 -2.62
CA GLU A 191 11.15 -10.59 -4.07
C GLU A 191 12.52 -10.73 -4.77
N GLU A 192 13.54 -9.97 -4.35
CA GLU A 192 14.85 -10.04 -4.99
C GLU A 192 15.56 -11.36 -4.69
N ALA A 193 15.48 -11.87 -3.47
CA ALA A 193 16.00 -13.19 -3.13
C ALA A 193 15.31 -14.31 -3.94
N ALA A 194 13.98 -14.20 -4.14
CA ALA A 194 13.23 -15.11 -4.99
C ALA A 194 13.69 -15.05 -6.45
N ARG A 195 13.82 -13.86 -7.03
CA ARG A 195 14.35 -13.66 -8.40
C ARG A 195 15.74 -14.26 -8.58
N ARG A 196 16.55 -14.31 -7.51
CA ARG A 196 17.90 -14.92 -7.49
C ARG A 196 17.89 -16.42 -7.16
N GLY A 197 16.71 -17.03 -6.96
CA GLY A 197 16.56 -18.46 -6.69
C GLY A 197 17.12 -18.92 -5.35
N ALA A 198 17.17 -18.04 -4.34
CA ALA A 198 17.60 -18.39 -3.00
C ALA A 198 16.72 -19.48 -2.38
N ALA A 199 17.29 -20.38 -1.58
CA ALA A 199 16.53 -21.36 -0.80
C ALA A 199 15.74 -20.72 0.33
N GLY A 200 16.17 -19.54 0.77
CA GLY A 200 15.48 -18.71 1.75
C GLY A 200 16.19 -17.38 1.96
N ILE A 201 15.55 -16.55 2.77
CA ILE A 201 16.08 -15.23 3.15
C ILE A 201 15.80 -14.92 4.60
N LEU A 202 16.77 -14.30 5.26
CA LEU A 202 16.67 -13.78 6.62
C LEU A 202 17.05 -12.29 6.61
N ILE A 203 16.10 -11.45 7.02
CA ILE A 203 16.33 -10.01 7.18
C ILE A 203 16.80 -9.75 8.60
N VAL A 204 17.89 -9.02 8.77
CA VAL A 204 18.37 -8.59 10.09
C VAL A 204 17.51 -7.44 10.58
N HIS A 205 16.88 -7.63 11.73
CA HIS A 205 16.08 -6.61 12.38
C HIS A 205 16.93 -5.66 13.23
N GLU A 206 16.79 -4.37 12.96
CA GLU A 206 17.21 -3.27 13.79
C GLU A 206 16.05 -2.27 13.89
N THR A 207 15.71 -1.83 15.11
CA THR A 207 14.49 -1.04 15.37
C THR A 207 14.43 0.27 14.58
N ALA A 208 15.52 1.03 14.53
CA ALA A 208 15.54 2.32 13.84
C ALA A 208 15.37 2.17 12.31
N PRO A 209 16.17 1.32 11.58
CA PRO A 209 15.97 1.14 10.15
C PRO A 209 14.64 0.48 9.78
N ALA A 210 14.08 -0.39 10.63
CA ALA A 210 12.78 -1.00 10.42
C ALA A 210 11.62 -0.05 10.70
N SER A 211 11.83 1.00 11.51
CA SER A 211 10.84 1.92 12.08
C SER A 211 9.82 1.27 13.03
N TYR A 212 10.07 0.05 13.50
CA TYR A 212 9.27 -0.65 14.51
C TYR A 212 10.12 -1.69 15.25
N GLY A 213 9.66 -2.06 16.46
CA GLY A 213 10.35 -3.04 17.31
C GLY A 213 10.14 -4.49 16.89
N TRP A 214 10.90 -5.41 17.52
CA TRP A 214 10.83 -6.85 17.25
C TRP A 214 9.43 -7.45 17.47
N ALA A 215 8.65 -6.93 18.42
CA ALA A 215 7.29 -7.41 18.67
C ALA A 215 6.41 -7.31 17.40
N THR A 216 6.53 -6.24 16.64
CA THR A 216 5.83 -6.06 15.34
C THR A 216 6.29 -7.12 14.33
N VAL A 217 7.61 -7.34 14.20
CA VAL A 217 8.14 -8.39 13.31
C VAL A 217 7.60 -9.76 13.70
N LYS A 218 7.69 -10.11 14.98
CA LYS A 218 7.16 -11.37 15.51
C LYS A 218 5.69 -11.53 15.14
N ASN A 219 4.84 -10.58 15.53
CA ASN A 219 3.40 -10.68 15.32
C ASN A 219 3.02 -10.73 13.84
N SER A 220 3.71 -9.99 12.98
CA SER A 220 3.43 -9.97 11.54
C SER A 220 3.93 -11.20 10.77
N ASN A 221 4.89 -11.97 11.31
CA ASN A 221 5.51 -13.07 10.58
C ASN A 221 5.21 -14.47 11.17
N THR A 222 4.72 -14.56 12.41
CA THR A 222 4.42 -15.86 13.04
C THR A 222 2.92 -16.21 13.01
N ASN A 223 2.09 -15.36 12.44
CA ASN A 223 0.65 -15.54 12.28
C ASN A 223 0.29 -16.17 10.92
N THR A 224 -1.00 -16.31 10.66
CA THR A 224 -1.51 -16.67 9.34
C THR A 224 -1.05 -15.65 8.30
N MET A 225 -0.43 -16.14 7.24
CA MET A 225 0.06 -15.35 6.12
C MET A 225 -0.93 -15.41 4.97
N PHE A 226 -0.90 -14.35 4.14
CA PHE A 226 -1.71 -14.28 2.94
C PHE A 226 -0.86 -13.78 1.77
N ASP A 227 -1.19 -14.25 0.56
CA ASP A 227 -0.77 -13.66 -0.72
C ASP A 227 -1.88 -13.87 -1.75
N ILE A 228 -1.80 -13.19 -2.89
CA ILE A 228 -2.64 -13.51 -4.04
C ILE A 228 -2.21 -14.88 -4.61
N VAL A 229 -3.15 -15.61 -5.21
CA VAL A 229 -2.78 -16.82 -5.96
C VAL A 229 -2.02 -16.41 -7.20
N ARG A 230 -0.72 -16.73 -7.24
CA ARG A 230 0.19 -16.41 -8.35
C ARG A 230 0.36 -17.59 -9.28
N GLN A 231 0.49 -17.33 -10.58
CA GLN A 231 0.84 -18.38 -11.57
C GLN A 231 2.26 -18.93 -11.33
N ASN A 232 3.18 -18.07 -10.93
CA ASN A 232 4.55 -18.44 -10.56
C ASN A 232 4.92 -17.82 -9.21
N PRO A 233 4.54 -18.43 -8.09
CA PRO A 233 4.83 -17.88 -6.76
C PRO A 233 6.33 -17.82 -6.47
N ALA A 234 7.15 -18.70 -7.04
CA ALA A 234 8.61 -18.71 -6.87
C ALA A 234 9.30 -17.47 -7.49
N ALA A 235 8.61 -16.70 -8.33
CA ALA A 235 9.15 -15.42 -8.82
C ALA A 235 9.05 -14.29 -7.77
N SER A 236 8.24 -14.46 -6.73
CA SER A 236 8.01 -13.45 -5.69
C SER A 236 8.38 -13.92 -4.29
N HIS A 237 8.41 -15.24 -4.07
CA HIS A 237 8.65 -15.84 -2.76
C HIS A 237 9.72 -16.91 -2.81
N THR A 238 10.65 -16.87 -1.85
CA THR A 238 11.54 -18.00 -1.60
C THR A 238 10.79 -19.11 -0.83
N PRO A 239 11.27 -20.35 -0.83
CA PRO A 239 10.71 -21.43 -0.02
C PRO A 239 10.58 -21.09 1.47
N MET A 240 11.50 -20.26 2.01
CA MET A 240 11.50 -19.81 3.40
C MET A 240 11.86 -18.33 3.48
N GLU A 241 11.02 -17.57 4.17
CA GLU A 241 11.20 -16.13 4.44
C GLU A 241 11.15 -15.88 5.93
N GLY A 242 12.02 -15.01 6.42
CA GLY A 242 12.03 -14.69 7.85
C GLY A 242 12.94 -13.52 8.22
N TRP A 243 12.93 -13.25 9.52
CA TRP A 243 13.75 -12.23 10.15
C TRP A 243 14.57 -12.82 11.27
N ILE A 244 15.73 -12.25 11.52
CA ILE A 244 16.55 -12.55 12.71
C ILE A 244 16.82 -11.27 13.49
N GLN A 245 16.90 -11.38 14.82
CA GLN A 245 17.31 -10.26 15.66
C GLN A 245 18.80 -9.92 15.42
N ARG A 246 19.15 -8.64 15.60
CA ARG A 246 20.52 -8.14 15.50
C ARG A 246 21.52 -8.94 16.31
N ASP A 247 21.16 -9.32 17.54
CA ASP A 247 22.06 -10.07 18.42
C ASP A 247 22.46 -11.44 17.85
N LEU A 248 21.53 -12.12 17.14
CA LEU A 248 21.86 -13.36 16.44
C LEU A 248 22.75 -13.08 15.24
N ALA A 249 22.50 -12.00 14.49
CA ALA A 249 23.38 -11.59 13.39
C ALA A 249 24.81 -11.29 13.90
N VAL A 250 24.97 -10.53 14.97
CA VAL A 250 26.29 -10.25 15.58
C VAL A 250 27.02 -11.55 15.93
N LYS A 251 26.32 -12.53 16.53
CA LYS A 251 26.93 -13.86 16.83
C LYS A 251 27.40 -14.59 15.57
N LEU A 252 26.60 -14.55 14.47
CA LEU A 252 26.95 -15.15 13.20
C LEU A 252 28.21 -14.52 12.58
N PHE A 253 28.29 -13.21 12.62
CA PHE A 253 29.46 -12.49 12.07
C PHE A 253 30.72 -12.75 12.92
N THR A 254 30.62 -12.63 14.24
CA THR A 254 31.75 -12.90 15.15
C THR A 254 32.30 -14.31 14.95
N ALA A 255 31.42 -15.33 14.87
CA ALA A 255 31.83 -16.70 14.62
C ALA A 255 32.48 -16.91 13.23
N SER A 256 32.16 -16.02 12.28
CA SER A 256 32.78 -16.00 10.97
C SER A 256 34.13 -15.26 10.95
N GLY A 257 34.54 -14.64 12.07
CA GLY A 257 35.74 -13.81 12.18
C GLY A 257 35.52 -12.39 11.65
N LEU A 258 34.27 -11.91 11.64
CA LEU A 258 33.85 -10.63 11.09
C LEU A 258 33.24 -9.75 12.19
N ASP A 259 33.29 -8.45 12.00
CA ASP A 259 32.54 -7.48 12.80
C ASP A 259 31.28 -7.05 12.03
N PHE A 260 30.10 -7.18 12.65
CA PHE A 260 28.81 -6.90 12.03
C PHE A 260 28.68 -5.44 11.58
N ASP A 261 29.07 -4.48 12.44
CA ASP A 261 28.93 -3.07 12.15
C ASP A 261 29.93 -2.60 11.09
N ALA A 262 31.11 -3.18 11.06
CA ALA A 262 32.09 -2.97 9.99
C ALA A 262 31.60 -3.49 8.63
N GLU A 263 31.00 -4.68 8.58
CA GLU A 263 30.44 -5.22 7.34
C GLU A 263 29.18 -4.44 6.90
N LYS A 264 28.35 -3.99 7.84
CA LYS A 264 27.23 -3.08 7.58
C LYS A 264 27.73 -1.75 6.98
N ALA A 265 28.84 -1.20 7.49
CA ALA A 265 29.43 0.02 6.94
C ALA A 265 29.93 -0.19 5.50
N LYS A 266 30.56 -1.33 5.19
CA LYS A 266 30.97 -1.69 3.81
C LYS A 266 29.76 -1.83 2.88
N ALA A 267 28.67 -2.42 3.35
CA ALA A 267 27.45 -2.63 2.57
C ALA A 267 26.79 -1.33 2.07
N ARG A 268 27.17 -0.16 2.60
CA ARG A 268 26.73 1.16 2.13
C ARG A 268 27.53 1.68 0.94
N THR A 269 28.41 0.90 0.38
CA THR A 269 29.28 1.32 -0.72
C THR A 269 29.08 0.46 -1.96
N ARG A 270 29.29 1.03 -3.15
CA ARG A 270 29.22 0.31 -4.42
C ARG A 270 30.26 -0.81 -4.56
N ASP A 271 31.31 -0.76 -3.76
CA ASP A 271 32.38 -1.77 -3.77
C ASP A 271 32.09 -2.98 -2.90
N PHE A 272 30.96 -2.96 -2.19
CA PHE A 272 30.51 -4.11 -1.40
C PHE A 272 30.54 -5.40 -2.23
N ARG A 273 30.92 -6.48 -1.59
CA ARG A 273 30.89 -7.85 -2.13
C ARG A 273 30.18 -8.77 -1.14
N PRO A 274 29.38 -9.73 -1.63
CA PRO A 274 28.75 -10.75 -0.78
C PRO A 274 29.78 -11.48 0.10
N VAL A 275 29.42 -11.73 1.36
CA VAL A 275 30.31 -12.33 2.35
C VAL A 275 29.74 -13.67 2.81
N PRO A 276 30.38 -14.82 2.49
CA PRO A 276 30.00 -16.12 3.05
C PRO A 276 30.18 -16.12 4.56
N LEU A 277 29.14 -16.54 5.30
CA LEU A 277 29.21 -16.71 6.75
C LEU A 277 29.55 -18.16 7.09
N LYS A 278 30.36 -18.37 8.14
CA LYS A 278 30.73 -19.73 8.63
C LYS A 278 29.60 -20.37 9.42
N ALA A 279 28.43 -20.49 8.76
CA ALA A 279 27.23 -21.05 9.36
C ALA A 279 26.35 -21.73 8.31
N THR A 280 25.53 -22.68 8.75
CA THR A 280 24.46 -23.28 7.95
C THR A 280 23.14 -23.20 8.69
N PHE A 281 22.03 -23.15 7.93
CA PHE A 281 20.67 -23.04 8.45
C PHE A 281 19.88 -24.31 8.18
N ASN A 282 19.06 -24.70 9.17
CA ASN A 282 18.11 -25.79 9.04
C ASN A 282 16.72 -25.31 9.44
N ALA A 283 15.72 -25.71 8.65
CA ALA A 283 14.31 -25.47 8.96
C ALA A 283 13.47 -26.68 8.54
N ASN A 284 12.56 -27.10 9.42
CA ASN A 284 11.59 -28.14 9.11
C ASN A 284 10.26 -27.80 9.78
N TYR A 285 9.20 -27.57 8.98
CA TYR A 285 7.85 -27.31 9.47
C TYR A 285 6.79 -27.62 8.42
N ALA A 286 5.62 -28.02 8.90
CA ALA A 286 4.43 -28.24 8.07
C ALA A 286 3.66 -26.92 7.88
N VAL A 287 2.94 -26.83 6.77
CA VAL A 287 2.18 -25.65 6.37
C VAL A 287 0.77 -26.08 5.98
N ASP A 288 -0.25 -25.48 6.59
CA ASP A 288 -1.62 -25.49 6.09
C ASP A 288 -1.79 -24.32 5.12
N ALA A 289 -1.92 -24.67 3.83
CA ALA A 289 -2.10 -23.70 2.76
C ALA A 289 -3.42 -23.99 2.03
N GLN A 290 -4.30 -22.98 1.99
CA GLN A 290 -5.64 -23.04 1.41
C GLN A 290 -5.90 -21.83 0.52
N VAL A 291 -6.67 -22.03 -0.55
CA VAL A 291 -7.16 -20.93 -1.38
C VAL A 291 -8.54 -20.50 -0.90
N ILE A 292 -8.67 -19.22 -0.62
CA ILE A 292 -9.95 -18.55 -0.32
C ILE A 292 -10.19 -17.47 -1.38
N THR A 293 -11.42 -16.99 -1.54
CA THR A 293 -11.74 -15.92 -2.50
C THR A 293 -12.38 -14.76 -1.79
N SER A 294 -11.83 -13.57 -2.00
CA SER A 294 -12.40 -12.30 -1.62
C SER A 294 -12.74 -11.47 -2.86
N LYS A 295 -13.16 -10.21 -2.71
CA LYS A 295 -13.67 -9.40 -3.82
C LYS A 295 -13.19 -7.95 -3.74
N ASN A 296 -12.63 -7.45 -4.83
CA ASN A 296 -12.61 -6.01 -5.11
C ASN A 296 -14.00 -5.58 -5.63
N VAL A 297 -14.46 -4.38 -5.27
CA VAL A 297 -15.71 -3.81 -5.77
C VAL A 297 -15.40 -2.60 -6.66
N LEU A 298 -16.03 -2.52 -7.84
CA LEU A 298 -15.76 -1.46 -8.80
C LEU A 298 -17.06 -0.84 -9.33
N GLY A 299 -17.16 0.48 -9.17
CA GLY A 299 -18.13 1.32 -9.86
C GLY A 299 -17.46 2.14 -10.96
N ARG A 300 -18.19 2.46 -12.01
CA ARG A 300 -17.67 3.20 -13.17
C ARG A 300 -18.61 4.31 -13.61
N LEU A 301 -18.03 5.43 -14.04
CA LEU A 301 -18.68 6.46 -14.86
C LEU A 301 -17.95 6.50 -16.22
N PRO A 302 -18.50 5.93 -17.30
CA PRO A 302 -17.84 5.89 -18.61
C PRO A 302 -17.55 7.29 -19.16
N GLY A 303 -16.39 7.48 -19.76
CA GLY A 303 -16.02 8.71 -20.47
C GLY A 303 -16.84 8.92 -21.75
N THR A 304 -16.95 10.16 -22.19
CA THR A 304 -17.74 10.54 -23.38
C THR A 304 -16.97 10.38 -24.68
N SER A 305 -15.67 10.66 -24.70
CA SER A 305 -14.86 10.65 -25.94
C SER A 305 -13.61 9.77 -25.82
N ARG A 306 -13.14 9.47 -24.61
CA ARG A 306 -11.97 8.62 -24.31
C ARG A 306 -12.31 7.62 -23.21
N PRO A 307 -13.31 6.73 -23.44
CA PRO A 307 -13.82 5.83 -22.40
C PRO A 307 -12.84 4.76 -21.95
N ASP A 308 -11.78 4.49 -22.71
CA ASP A 308 -10.74 3.50 -22.40
C ASP A 308 -9.62 4.07 -21.52
N GLU A 309 -9.51 5.40 -21.44
CA GLU A 309 -8.60 6.06 -20.50
C GLU A 309 -9.29 6.21 -19.16
N THR A 310 -8.62 5.84 -18.06
CA THR A 310 -9.25 5.78 -16.73
C THR A 310 -8.51 6.63 -15.71
N VAL A 311 -9.26 7.32 -14.86
CA VAL A 311 -8.78 7.89 -13.59
C VAL A 311 -9.41 7.04 -12.47
N ILE A 312 -8.61 6.55 -11.55
CA ILE A 312 -9.06 5.65 -10.49
C ILE A 312 -9.00 6.38 -9.14
N TYR A 313 -10.10 6.31 -8.39
CA TYR A 313 -10.14 6.54 -6.96
C TYR A 313 -10.15 5.20 -6.26
N SER A 314 -9.32 5.01 -5.23
CA SER A 314 -9.24 3.77 -4.48
C SER A 314 -9.34 3.99 -2.97
N ALA A 315 -9.85 2.97 -2.28
CA ALA A 315 -9.84 2.83 -0.84
C ALA A 315 -10.01 1.34 -0.51
N HIS A 316 -9.48 0.85 0.61
CA HIS A 316 -9.76 -0.52 1.03
C HIS A 316 -11.03 -0.59 1.89
N TRP A 317 -11.77 -1.67 1.71
CA TRP A 317 -13.02 -1.89 2.46
C TRP A 317 -12.85 -2.85 3.64
N ASP A 318 -11.81 -3.66 3.63
CA ASP A 318 -11.54 -4.62 4.69
C ASP A 318 -10.96 -3.96 5.94
N HIS A 319 -11.05 -4.69 7.06
CA HIS A 319 -10.28 -4.44 8.26
C HIS A 319 -9.95 -5.78 8.94
N LEU A 320 -9.53 -5.77 10.18
CA LEU A 320 -8.96 -6.94 10.85
C LEU A 320 -9.97 -8.03 11.18
N GLY A 321 -11.28 -7.74 11.12
CA GLY A 321 -12.32 -8.72 11.42
C GLY A 321 -12.55 -8.91 12.92
N VAL A 322 -12.85 -10.15 13.32
CA VAL A 322 -13.03 -10.54 14.72
C VAL A 322 -11.74 -11.18 15.23
N GLY A 323 -11.15 -10.61 16.28
CA GLY A 323 -9.85 -10.99 16.79
C GLY A 323 -9.81 -11.29 18.28
N ALA A 324 -8.63 -11.08 18.88
CA ALA A 324 -8.44 -11.18 20.33
C ALA A 324 -9.23 -10.06 21.03
N PRO A 325 -9.81 -10.33 22.22
CA PRO A 325 -10.53 -9.31 22.98
C PRO A 325 -9.57 -8.23 23.53
N ASP A 326 -10.05 -6.99 23.54
CA ASP A 326 -9.41 -5.91 24.28
C ASP A 326 -9.61 -6.06 25.80
N ALA A 327 -9.16 -5.08 26.58
CA ALA A 327 -9.32 -5.07 28.04
C ALA A 327 -10.79 -5.01 28.52
N LYS A 328 -11.73 -4.63 27.63
CA LYS A 328 -13.17 -4.58 27.91
C LYS A 328 -13.91 -5.82 27.42
N GLY A 329 -13.21 -6.74 26.74
CA GLY A 329 -13.77 -7.95 26.15
C GLY A 329 -14.28 -7.76 24.72
N ASP A 330 -14.09 -6.59 24.12
CA ASP A 330 -14.46 -6.33 22.74
C ASP A 330 -13.49 -7.04 21.78
N ARG A 331 -14.04 -7.72 20.78
CA ARG A 331 -13.33 -8.55 19.81
C ARG A 331 -13.47 -8.07 18.38
N ILE A 332 -14.31 -7.05 18.14
CA ILE A 332 -14.62 -6.58 16.80
C ILE A 332 -13.74 -5.39 16.49
N TYR A 333 -12.88 -5.55 15.50
CA TYR A 333 -12.01 -4.48 15.02
C TYR A 333 -12.78 -3.67 13.99
N ASN A 334 -13.52 -2.64 14.46
CA ASN A 334 -14.52 -1.92 13.67
C ASN A 334 -13.92 -1.10 12.54
N GLY A 335 -12.68 -0.58 12.68
CA GLY A 335 -11.96 0.14 11.63
C GLY A 335 -12.77 1.33 11.10
N ALA A 336 -13.15 2.24 11.98
CA ALA A 336 -13.97 3.39 11.59
C ALA A 336 -13.17 4.43 10.83
N VAL A 337 -12.00 4.82 11.35
CA VAL A 337 -11.05 5.66 10.61
C VAL A 337 -10.38 4.83 9.54
N ASP A 338 -9.90 3.65 9.88
CA ASP A 338 -9.18 2.71 9.03
C ASP A 338 -10.05 1.50 8.64
N ASN A 339 -10.76 1.44 7.48
CA ASN A 339 -10.84 2.51 6.50
C ASN A 339 -12.29 2.72 6.05
N ALA A 340 -13.26 2.70 7.01
CA ALA A 340 -14.64 3.05 6.66
C ALA A 340 -14.74 4.51 6.17
N THR A 341 -13.84 5.41 6.64
CA THR A 341 -13.77 6.80 6.15
C THR A 341 -13.37 6.87 4.69
N GLY A 342 -12.38 6.12 4.25
CA GLY A 342 -11.95 6.08 2.84
C GLY A 342 -13.04 5.53 1.93
N ILE A 343 -13.78 4.49 2.34
CA ILE A 343 -14.93 4.00 1.58
C ILE A 343 -16.05 5.04 1.52
N ALA A 344 -16.36 5.72 2.62
CA ALA A 344 -17.35 6.80 2.62
C ALA A 344 -16.95 7.96 1.70
N ALA A 345 -15.64 8.31 1.67
CA ALA A 345 -15.06 9.27 0.73
C ALA A 345 -15.24 8.82 -0.73
N LEU A 346 -14.90 7.57 -1.03
CA LEU A 346 -15.04 6.96 -2.35
C LEU A 346 -16.48 7.02 -2.87
N LEU A 347 -17.44 6.66 -2.01
CA LEU A 347 -18.86 6.69 -2.32
C LEU A 347 -19.36 8.12 -2.53
N GLU A 348 -18.94 9.08 -1.71
CA GLU A 348 -19.37 10.47 -1.82
C GLU A 348 -18.79 11.16 -3.07
N LEU A 349 -17.54 10.86 -3.44
CA LEU A 349 -16.97 11.25 -4.73
C LEU A 349 -17.76 10.65 -5.90
N GLY A 350 -18.10 9.37 -5.82
CA GLY A 350 -18.93 8.71 -6.83
C GLY A 350 -20.29 9.40 -7.03
N ARG A 351 -20.99 9.72 -5.93
CA ARG A 351 -22.26 10.45 -5.93
C ARG A 351 -22.12 11.84 -6.54
N THR A 352 -21.03 12.51 -6.24
CA THR A 352 -20.76 13.87 -6.70
C THR A 352 -20.44 13.90 -8.19
N PHE A 353 -19.57 13.00 -8.67
CA PHE A 353 -19.26 12.88 -10.09
C PHE A 353 -20.47 12.43 -10.93
N ALA A 354 -21.32 11.56 -10.41
CA ALA A 354 -22.51 11.10 -11.12
C ALA A 354 -23.52 12.21 -11.41
N LYS A 355 -23.58 13.23 -10.54
CA LYS A 355 -24.42 14.42 -10.71
C LYS A 355 -23.79 15.50 -11.59
N ALA A 356 -22.50 15.45 -11.81
CA ALA A 356 -21.77 16.42 -12.62
C ALA A 356 -21.82 16.07 -14.14
N PRO A 357 -21.56 17.03 -15.03
CA PRO A 357 -21.38 16.72 -16.44
C PRO A 357 -20.28 15.65 -16.63
N ARG A 358 -20.54 14.70 -17.55
CA ARG A 358 -19.63 13.59 -17.85
C ARG A 358 -18.29 14.11 -18.39
N THR A 359 -17.22 13.45 -17.97
CA THR A 359 -15.85 13.76 -18.39
C THR A 359 -15.48 13.03 -19.69
N ALA A 360 -14.39 13.44 -20.34
CA ALA A 360 -13.91 12.79 -21.56
C ALA A 360 -13.39 11.36 -21.28
N ARG A 361 -12.63 11.19 -20.20
CA ARG A 361 -12.11 9.92 -19.69
C ARG A 361 -13.08 9.28 -18.69
N SER A 362 -12.98 7.98 -18.52
CA SER A 362 -13.75 7.25 -17.51
C SER A 362 -13.21 7.50 -16.09
N LEU A 363 -14.14 7.52 -15.14
CA LEU A 363 -13.81 7.48 -13.71
C LEU A 363 -14.14 6.08 -13.17
N VAL A 364 -13.22 5.50 -12.40
CA VAL A 364 -13.39 4.21 -11.75
C VAL A 364 -13.25 4.40 -10.23
N PHE A 365 -14.20 3.87 -9.48
CA PHE A 365 -14.24 3.86 -8.02
C PHE A 365 -13.97 2.44 -7.57
N LEU A 366 -12.77 2.20 -7.05
CA LEU A 366 -12.22 0.89 -6.73
C LEU A 366 -12.12 0.72 -5.21
N ALA A 367 -12.99 -0.10 -4.63
CA ALA A 367 -12.91 -0.52 -3.25
C ALA A 367 -12.20 -1.88 -3.20
N VAL A 368 -10.97 -1.92 -2.71
CA VAL A 368 -10.12 -3.13 -2.68
C VAL A 368 -10.29 -3.90 -1.40
N THR A 369 -9.98 -5.20 -1.45
CA THR A 369 -9.96 -6.13 -0.32
C THR A 369 -8.55 -6.37 0.18
N ALA A 370 -8.44 -6.93 1.40
CA ALA A 370 -7.22 -7.51 1.96
C ALA A 370 -6.00 -6.57 1.91
N GLU A 371 -6.23 -5.28 2.10
CA GLU A 371 -5.17 -4.29 2.33
C GLU A 371 -4.38 -4.67 3.58
N GLU A 372 -5.08 -4.95 4.67
CA GLU A 372 -4.58 -5.33 5.99
C GLU A 372 -3.77 -6.65 5.99
N LYS A 373 -3.83 -7.38 4.90
CA LYS A 373 -3.07 -8.63 4.70
C LYS A 373 -1.85 -8.45 3.79
N GLY A 374 -1.56 -7.19 3.38
CA GLY A 374 -0.41 -6.83 2.58
C GLY A 374 -0.75 -6.30 1.20
N LEU A 375 -1.75 -5.41 1.08
CA LEU A 375 -2.17 -4.73 -0.14
C LEU A 375 -2.68 -5.70 -1.23
N LEU A 376 -3.30 -6.83 -0.82
CA LEU A 376 -3.49 -7.97 -1.74
C LEU A 376 -4.56 -7.73 -2.81
N GLY A 377 -5.63 -7.00 -2.47
CA GLY A 377 -6.65 -6.65 -3.45
C GLY A 377 -6.12 -5.73 -4.54
N SER A 378 -5.34 -4.74 -4.17
CA SER A 378 -4.68 -3.83 -5.11
C SER A 378 -3.52 -4.51 -5.86
N GLU A 379 -2.75 -5.40 -5.23
CA GLU A 379 -1.73 -6.22 -5.89
C GLU A 379 -2.37 -7.15 -6.94
N TYR A 380 -3.51 -7.78 -6.61
CA TYR A 380 -4.24 -8.61 -7.56
C TYR A 380 -4.79 -7.79 -8.72
N TYR A 381 -5.40 -6.63 -8.43
CA TYR A 381 -5.85 -5.71 -9.48
C TYR A 381 -4.70 -5.29 -10.39
N ALA A 382 -3.56 -4.93 -9.82
CA ALA A 382 -2.39 -4.51 -10.58
C ALA A 382 -1.79 -5.65 -11.44
N ALA A 383 -1.87 -6.90 -10.97
CA ALA A 383 -1.44 -8.09 -11.72
C ALA A 383 -2.46 -8.54 -12.79
N ASN A 384 -3.77 -8.32 -12.52
CA ASN A 384 -4.90 -8.75 -13.35
C ASN A 384 -5.87 -7.57 -13.56
N PRO A 385 -5.44 -6.49 -14.23
CA PRO A 385 -6.19 -5.24 -14.24
C PRO A 385 -7.49 -5.37 -15.06
N VAL A 386 -8.60 -4.92 -14.48
CA VAL A 386 -9.90 -4.82 -15.18
C VAL A 386 -9.86 -3.74 -16.27
N TYR A 387 -9.05 -2.71 -16.05
CA TYR A 387 -8.76 -1.64 -17.01
C TYR A 387 -7.25 -1.57 -17.23
N PRO A 388 -6.77 -1.49 -18.51
CA PRO A 388 -5.34 -1.51 -18.82
C PRO A 388 -4.55 -0.45 -18.04
N LEU A 389 -3.48 -0.86 -17.34
CA LEU A 389 -2.66 0.06 -16.56
C LEU A 389 -1.94 1.09 -17.42
N GLY A 390 -1.57 0.73 -18.66
CA GLY A 390 -1.00 1.66 -19.63
C GLY A 390 -1.93 2.83 -19.97
N LYS A 391 -3.26 2.59 -19.93
CA LYS A 391 -4.31 3.59 -20.14
C LYS A 391 -4.89 4.17 -18.85
N THR A 392 -4.36 3.81 -17.69
CA THR A 392 -4.70 4.46 -16.42
C THR A 392 -3.89 5.74 -16.27
N VAL A 393 -4.60 6.87 -16.17
CA VAL A 393 -4.02 8.22 -16.14
C VAL A 393 -3.35 8.49 -14.81
N GLY A 394 -4.04 8.12 -13.72
CA GLY A 394 -3.54 8.26 -12.36
C GLY A 394 -4.49 7.64 -11.35
N ILE A 395 -3.98 7.45 -10.14
CA ILE A 395 -4.70 6.87 -9.00
C ILE A 395 -4.63 7.83 -7.82
N LEU A 396 -5.80 8.09 -7.24
CA LEU A 396 -5.98 8.88 -6.03
C LEU A 396 -6.52 7.92 -4.94
N ASN A 397 -5.65 7.47 -4.06
CA ASN A 397 -5.98 6.56 -2.97
C ASN A 397 -6.37 7.35 -1.71
N MET A 398 -7.32 6.80 -0.97
CA MET A 398 -7.85 7.37 0.27
C MET A 398 -7.78 6.30 1.36
N ASP A 399 -6.98 6.58 2.37
CA ASP A 399 -6.74 5.68 3.48
C ASP A 399 -6.67 6.51 4.77
N SER A 400 -7.61 6.26 5.69
CA SER A 400 -7.72 7.01 6.95
C SER A 400 -7.95 8.52 6.76
N MET A 401 -9.16 8.90 6.29
CA MET A 401 -9.50 10.29 6.02
C MET A 401 -9.65 11.16 7.29
N ALA A 402 -9.42 12.47 7.13
CA ALA A 402 -9.40 13.43 8.22
C ALA A 402 -10.73 13.56 8.99
N VAL A 403 -10.71 13.28 10.28
CA VAL A 403 -11.85 13.39 11.20
C VAL A 403 -11.63 14.40 12.34
N ALA A 404 -10.45 15.04 12.40
CA ALA A 404 -10.09 16.01 13.44
C ALA A 404 -10.47 17.46 13.10
N GLY A 405 -10.98 17.72 11.91
CA GLY A 405 -11.33 19.04 11.42
C GLY A 405 -10.47 19.53 10.26
N PRO A 406 -10.74 20.75 9.75
CA PRO A 406 -10.03 21.27 8.59
C PRO A 406 -8.59 21.72 8.93
N ALA A 407 -7.68 21.51 7.99
CA ALA A 407 -6.27 21.91 8.08
C ALA A 407 -5.90 22.94 7.01
N ARG A 408 -4.83 23.72 7.28
CA ARG A 408 -4.24 24.67 6.32
C ARG A 408 -3.32 24.01 5.32
N ASP A 409 -2.98 22.75 5.58
CA ASP A 409 -2.10 21.94 4.74
C ASP A 409 -2.79 20.63 4.30
N PHE A 410 -2.11 19.88 3.46
CA PHE A 410 -2.41 18.50 3.11
C PHE A 410 -1.10 17.77 2.82
N GLY A 411 -1.12 16.46 2.87
CA GLY A 411 0.02 15.58 2.60
C GLY A 411 -0.29 14.50 1.57
N ILE A 412 0.71 13.70 1.31
CA ILE A 412 0.60 12.36 0.71
C ILE A 412 1.46 11.42 1.55
N SER A 413 1.09 10.15 1.61
CA SER A 413 1.93 9.14 2.25
C SER A 413 3.23 8.98 1.45
N GLY A 414 4.36 9.15 2.13
CA GLY A 414 5.69 9.07 1.55
C GLY A 414 6.15 10.34 0.83
N SER A 415 7.26 10.22 0.10
CA SER A 415 7.96 11.34 -0.52
C SER A 415 8.05 11.24 -2.05
N ALA A 416 7.04 10.64 -2.68
CA ALA A 416 7.03 10.48 -4.13
C ALA A 416 6.98 11.82 -4.88
N LYS A 417 7.80 11.94 -5.92
CA LYS A 417 7.82 13.10 -6.83
C LYS A 417 7.18 12.72 -8.15
N LEU A 418 6.03 13.31 -8.46
CA LEU A 418 5.27 13.00 -9.67
C LEU A 418 4.29 14.12 -10.00
N GLY A 419 3.88 14.18 -11.26
CA GLY A 419 2.96 15.22 -11.76
C GLY A 419 1.58 15.24 -11.08
N LEU A 420 1.12 14.16 -10.44
CA LEU A 420 -0.11 14.19 -9.63
C LEU A 420 0.07 15.05 -8.38
N LEU A 421 1.23 15.02 -7.74
CA LEU A 421 1.54 15.87 -6.59
C LEU A 421 1.60 17.34 -7.01
N ASP A 422 2.16 17.63 -8.19
CA ASP A 422 2.17 18.98 -8.73
C ASP A 422 0.75 19.51 -8.94
N MET A 423 -0.16 18.67 -9.47
CA MET A 423 -1.57 19.02 -9.64
C MET A 423 -2.29 19.25 -8.31
N LEU A 424 -2.05 18.38 -7.31
CA LEU A 424 -2.60 18.53 -5.96
C LEU A 424 -2.11 19.84 -5.31
N THR A 425 -0.82 20.14 -5.45
CA THR A 425 -0.20 21.36 -4.90
C THR A 425 -0.78 22.61 -5.55
N ALA A 426 -0.91 22.62 -6.88
CA ALA A 426 -1.50 23.73 -7.61
C ALA A 426 -2.97 23.96 -7.24
N GLU A 427 -3.73 22.89 -7.05
CA GLU A 427 -5.14 22.96 -6.67
C GLU A 427 -5.33 23.34 -5.19
N GLY A 428 -4.43 22.86 -4.31
CA GLY A 428 -4.38 23.24 -2.90
C GLY A 428 -4.14 24.75 -2.73
N ALA A 429 -3.21 25.30 -3.50
CA ALA A 429 -2.91 26.75 -3.48
C ALA A 429 -4.15 27.62 -3.80
N LYS A 430 -5.02 27.20 -4.74
CA LYS A 430 -6.28 27.89 -5.05
C LYS A 430 -7.27 27.89 -3.87
N ARG A 431 -7.08 26.98 -2.90
CA ARG A 431 -7.90 26.81 -1.69
C ARG A 431 -7.20 27.30 -0.43
N ASN A 432 -6.09 28.04 -0.58
CA ASN A 432 -5.23 28.50 0.53
C ASN A 432 -4.72 27.33 1.40
N ARG A 433 -4.45 26.18 0.77
CA ARG A 433 -3.83 25.02 1.43
C ARG A 433 -2.44 24.77 0.83
N THR A 434 -1.49 24.41 1.69
CA THR A 434 -0.10 24.12 1.31
C THR A 434 0.15 22.61 1.38
N PHE A 435 1.06 22.13 0.53
CA PHE A 435 1.56 20.77 0.66
C PHE A 435 2.59 20.70 1.78
N SER A 436 2.43 19.77 2.71
CA SER A 436 3.38 19.43 3.77
C SER A 436 3.97 18.04 3.50
N PRO A 437 5.30 17.92 3.34
CA PRO A 437 5.97 16.63 3.20
C PRO A 437 5.76 15.73 4.43
N GLU A 438 5.80 14.40 4.23
CA GLU A 438 5.77 13.44 5.33
C GLU A 438 6.94 13.67 6.29
N PRO A 439 6.68 13.80 7.62
CA PRO A 439 7.72 14.09 8.60
C PRO A 439 8.67 12.92 8.85
N HIS A 440 8.25 11.68 8.55
CA HIS A 440 9.00 10.44 8.79
C HIS A 440 9.18 9.61 7.51
N PRO A 441 9.83 10.14 6.46
CA PRO A 441 9.94 9.48 5.16
C PRO A 441 10.77 8.19 5.22
N GLU A 442 11.59 8.01 6.26
CA GLU A 442 12.34 6.78 6.55
C GLU A 442 11.45 5.60 6.93
N ALA A 443 10.22 5.86 7.37
CA ALA A 443 9.24 4.80 7.68
C ALA A 443 8.64 4.16 6.43
N GLY A 444 8.83 4.76 5.24
CA GLY A 444 8.37 4.23 3.97
C GLY A 444 6.85 4.22 3.82
N GLY A 445 6.18 5.29 4.26
CA GLY A 445 4.71 5.44 4.19
C GLY A 445 4.17 5.22 2.79
N PHE A 446 4.89 5.65 1.75
CA PHE A 446 4.50 5.44 0.35
C PHE A 446 4.22 3.96 0.00
N TYR A 447 4.88 3.01 0.65
CA TYR A 447 4.78 1.58 0.33
C TYR A 447 3.77 0.83 1.20
N ARG A 448 2.90 1.54 1.94
CA ARG A 448 2.03 0.96 2.97
C ARG A 448 0.55 1.02 2.65
N SER A 449 0.14 1.52 1.47
CA SER A 449 -1.25 1.58 1.07
C SER A 449 -1.46 1.23 -0.40
N ASP A 450 -2.70 1.08 -0.83
CA ASP A 450 -3.17 0.46 -2.07
C ASP A 450 -2.74 1.13 -3.38
N HIS A 451 -2.25 2.36 -3.34
CA HIS A 451 -1.67 3.01 -4.52
C HIS A 451 -0.35 2.37 -4.97
N PHE A 452 0.37 1.76 -4.02
CA PHE A 452 1.72 1.27 -4.25
C PHE A 452 1.79 0.11 -5.26
N PRO A 453 0.95 -0.95 -5.23
CA PRO A 453 1.01 -2.02 -6.23
C PRO A 453 0.84 -1.53 -7.67
N MET A 454 0.05 -0.48 -7.88
CA MET A 454 -0.10 0.16 -9.19
C MET A 454 1.10 1.04 -9.53
N ALA A 455 1.66 1.76 -8.56
CA ALA A 455 2.89 2.54 -8.72
C ALA A 455 4.05 1.64 -9.15
N LYS A 456 4.19 0.47 -8.53
CA LYS A 456 5.19 -0.56 -8.87
C LYS A 456 5.09 -1.02 -10.34
N ARG A 457 3.92 -0.89 -10.95
CA ARG A 457 3.67 -1.15 -12.38
C ARG A 457 3.61 0.12 -13.22
N GLY A 458 4.17 1.20 -12.70
CA GLY A 458 4.41 2.45 -13.39
C GLY A 458 3.23 3.43 -13.42
N VAL A 459 2.05 3.10 -12.90
CA VAL A 459 0.92 4.04 -12.87
C VAL A 459 1.21 5.16 -11.88
N PRO A 460 1.12 6.45 -12.29
CA PRO A 460 1.22 7.56 -11.34
C PRO A 460 0.14 7.44 -10.26
N ALA A 461 0.54 7.34 -9.01
CA ALA A 461 -0.36 7.07 -7.90
C ALA A 461 0.07 7.80 -6.64
N VAL A 462 -0.90 8.30 -5.87
CA VAL A 462 -0.69 8.91 -4.55
C VAL A 462 -1.70 8.33 -3.57
N SER A 463 -1.29 8.16 -2.31
CA SER A 463 -2.21 8.06 -1.18
C SER A 463 -2.31 9.44 -0.55
N PHE A 464 -3.51 10.00 -0.64
CA PHE A 464 -3.78 11.34 -0.11
C PHE A 464 -3.84 11.27 1.42
N ASP A 465 -3.25 12.25 2.06
CA ASP A 465 -3.28 12.42 3.51
C ASP A 465 -3.87 13.79 3.88
N GLY A 466 -4.70 13.82 4.89
CA GLY A 466 -5.19 15.07 5.48
C GLY A 466 -4.05 15.84 6.15
N GLY A 467 -4.17 17.17 6.19
CA GLY A 467 -3.15 18.00 6.81
C GLY A 467 -3.08 17.88 8.33
N SER A 468 -1.93 18.20 8.89
CA SER A 468 -1.67 18.24 10.34
C SER A 468 -1.74 19.65 10.93
N ASP A 469 -1.64 20.71 10.13
CA ASP A 469 -1.81 22.10 10.60
C ASP A 469 -3.30 22.45 10.72
N LEU A 470 -3.98 21.90 11.75
CA LEU A 470 -5.40 22.12 11.96
C LEU A 470 -5.72 23.62 12.12
N ILE A 471 -6.84 24.08 11.57
CA ILE A 471 -7.31 25.44 11.78
C ILE A 471 -7.53 25.71 13.28
N ALA A 472 -8.04 24.73 14.01
CA ALA A 472 -8.20 24.79 15.46
C ALA A 472 -7.00 24.10 16.15
N GLY A 473 -6.06 24.86 16.68
CA GLY A 473 -4.94 24.36 17.48
C GLY A 473 -3.62 24.12 16.73
N GLY A 474 -3.61 24.32 15.41
CA GLY A 474 -2.38 24.21 14.61
C GLY A 474 -1.78 22.81 14.53
N THR A 475 -0.53 22.71 14.12
CA THR A 475 0.23 21.45 13.96
C THR A 475 0.29 20.66 15.27
N ALA A 476 0.45 21.31 16.41
CA ALA A 476 0.47 20.62 17.71
C ALA A 476 -0.82 19.84 18.00
N ALA A 477 -1.98 20.36 17.62
CA ALA A 477 -3.26 19.67 17.80
C ALA A 477 -3.39 18.48 16.82
N GLY A 478 -2.96 18.65 15.57
CA GLY A 478 -2.95 17.58 14.58
C GLY A 478 -2.02 16.42 14.96
N GLU A 479 -0.80 16.72 15.39
CA GLU A 479 0.16 15.74 15.88
C GLU A 479 -0.36 14.99 17.12
N ALA A 480 -0.95 15.72 18.08
CA ALA A 480 -1.52 15.11 19.27
C ALA A 480 -2.69 14.15 18.90
N PHE A 481 -3.52 14.52 17.93
CA PHE A 481 -4.58 13.66 17.43
C PHE A 481 -4.01 12.40 16.77
N ALA A 482 -3.04 12.53 15.87
CA ALA A 482 -2.41 11.41 15.18
C ALA A 482 -1.71 10.45 16.16
N GLN A 483 -0.99 10.98 17.16
CA GLN A 483 -0.35 10.17 18.20
C GLN A 483 -1.37 9.41 19.05
N ALA A 484 -2.46 10.08 19.47
CA ALA A 484 -3.51 9.45 20.24
C ALA A 484 -4.24 8.36 19.42
N TYR A 485 -4.52 8.62 18.13
CA TYR A 485 -5.11 7.63 17.24
C TYR A 485 -4.20 6.40 17.10
N THR A 486 -2.93 6.60 16.77
CA THR A 486 -1.96 5.51 16.57
C THR A 486 -1.78 4.67 17.85
N LYS A 487 -1.76 5.33 19.01
CA LYS A 487 -1.55 4.66 20.30
C LYS A 487 -2.78 3.88 20.77
N ASP A 488 -3.97 4.49 20.65
CA ASP A 488 -5.14 4.05 21.40
C ASP A 488 -6.23 3.41 20.53
N ARG A 489 -6.14 3.54 19.17
CA ARG A 489 -7.21 3.12 18.25
C ARG A 489 -6.73 2.34 17.04
N TYR A 490 -5.62 2.75 16.41
CA TYR A 490 -5.13 2.13 15.18
C TYR A 490 -4.91 0.63 15.36
N HIS A 491 -5.60 -0.18 14.55
CA HIS A 491 -5.63 -1.64 14.62
C HIS A 491 -6.10 -2.20 15.98
N GLN A 492 -7.06 -1.51 16.60
CA GLN A 492 -7.67 -1.92 17.86
C GLN A 492 -9.21 -1.87 17.77
N PRO A 493 -9.95 -2.63 18.61
CA PRO A 493 -11.41 -2.54 18.67
C PRO A 493 -11.91 -1.11 18.91
N ALA A 494 -11.12 -0.27 19.60
CA ALA A 494 -11.45 1.13 19.90
C ALA A 494 -11.47 2.07 18.68
N ASP A 495 -11.13 1.60 17.45
CA ASP A 495 -11.33 2.40 16.23
C ASP A 495 -12.79 2.40 15.80
N GLU A 496 -13.60 3.09 16.58
CA GLU A 496 -15.03 3.26 16.41
C GLU A 496 -15.39 4.69 15.98
N TRP A 497 -16.57 4.83 15.34
CA TRP A 497 -17.12 6.15 15.06
C TRP A 497 -17.37 6.94 16.36
N SER A 498 -17.10 8.24 16.32
CA SER A 498 -17.36 9.14 17.46
C SER A 498 -18.20 10.35 17.08
N PRO A 499 -19.16 10.77 17.91
CA PRO A 499 -19.92 11.99 17.69
C PRO A 499 -19.06 13.27 17.79
N SER A 500 -17.84 13.16 18.31
CA SER A 500 -16.88 14.28 18.40
C SER A 500 -16.13 14.57 17.10
N TRP A 501 -16.32 13.75 16.05
CA TRP A 501 -15.64 13.94 14.77
C TRP A 501 -16.07 15.22 14.08
N ASN A 502 -15.11 15.94 13.52
CA ASN A 502 -15.34 17.11 12.69
C ASN A 502 -14.98 16.79 11.23
N LEU A 503 -15.98 16.45 10.44
CA LEU A 503 -15.82 16.06 9.03
C LEU A 503 -15.58 17.24 8.06
N ALA A 504 -15.50 18.48 8.55
CA ALA A 504 -15.20 19.63 7.70
C ALA A 504 -13.81 19.50 7.03
N GLY A 505 -12.84 18.85 7.69
CA GLY A 505 -11.55 18.48 7.10
C GLY A 505 -11.72 17.55 5.91
N MET A 506 -12.39 16.43 6.13
CA MET A 506 -12.65 15.43 5.10
C MET A 506 -13.42 16.02 3.89
N THR A 507 -14.41 16.89 4.11
CA THR A 507 -15.12 17.52 2.98
C THR A 507 -14.25 18.49 2.20
N ALA A 508 -13.32 19.19 2.86
CA ALA A 508 -12.31 20.02 2.19
C ALA A 508 -11.33 19.19 1.35
N ASP A 509 -10.89 18.04 1.87
CA ASP A 509 -10.03 17.08 1.20
C ASP A 509 -10.72 16.50 -0.04
N LEU A 510 -11.99 16.11 0.07
CA LEU A 510 -12.80 15.65 -1.06
C LEU A 510 -12.93 16.72 -2.15
N GLY A 511 -13.02 18.00 -1.78
CA GLY A 511 -13.01 19.12 -2.72
C GLY A 511 -11.72 19.20 -3.53
N LEU A 512 -10.58 18.96 -2.92
CA LEU A 512 -9.28 18.92 -3.58
C LEU A 512 -9.16 17.71 -4.50
N LEU A 513 -9.45 16.51 -3.99
CA LEU A 513 -9.43 15.27 -4.75
C LEU A 513 -10.39 15.27 -5.94
N TYR A 514 -11.59 15.82 -5.77
CA TYR A 514 -12.58 15.98 -6.84
C TYR A 514 -12.05 16.87 -7.96
N ALA A 515 -11.47 18.02 -7.62
CA ALA A 515 -10.98 18.97 -8.62
C ALA A 515 -9.85 18.37 -9.45
N VAL A 516 -8.85 17.76 -8.80
CA VAL A 516 -7.72 17.11 -9.49
C VAL A 516 -8.23 15.96 -10.36
N GLY A 517 -9.09 15.09 -9.85
CA GLY A 517 -9.62 13.98 -10.63
C GLY A 517 -10.49 14.43 -11.81
N ARG A 518 -11.23 15.54 -11.66
CA ARG A 518 -11.99 16.15 -12.76
C ARG A 518 -11.09 16.71 -13.84
N ASP A 519 -10.01 17.40 -13.46
CA ASP A 519 -9.02 17.93 -14.42
C ASP A 519 -8.34 16.79 -15.19
N LEU A 520 -7.95 15.72 -14.49
CA LEU A 520 -7.40 14.51 -15.12
C LEU A 520 -8.40 13.87 -16.10
N ALA A 521 -9.66 13.75 -15.69
CA ALA A 521 -10.67 13.06 -16.48
C ALA A 521 -11.21 13.91 -17.65
N ALA A 522 -11.21 15.23 -17.55
CA ALA A 522 -11.60 16.14 -18.62
C ALA A 522 -10.45 16.48 -19.56
N GLY A 523 -9.23 16.62 -19.03
CA GLY A 523 -8.03 17.05 -19.75
C GLY A 523 -7.40 15.97 -20.64
N THR A 524 -6.31 16.35 -21.30
CA THR A 524 -5.50 15.46 -22.15
C THR A 524 -4.17 15.07 -21.51
N ASN A 525 -3.80 15.72 -20.42
CA ASN A 525 -2.53 15.50 -19.75
C ASN A 525 -2.39 14.08 -19.19
N TRP A 526 -1.16 13.56 -19.25
CA TRP A 526 -0.74 12.31 -18.66
C TRP A 526 0.34 12.63 -17.62
N PRO A 527 -0.01 12.74 -16.33
CA PRO A 527 1.01 12.91 -15.30
C PRO A 527 2.00 11.75 -15.34
N ASN A 528 3.26 12.02 -15.00
CA ASN A 528 4.31 11.03 -15.01
C ASN A 528 5.13 11.12 -13.72
N TRP A 529 5.95 10.13 -13.46
CA TRP A 529 6.96 10.11 -12.42
C TRP A 529 8.10 11.07 -12.77
N SER A 530 8.77 11.63 -11.77
CA SER A 530 10.02 12.37 -11.96
C SER A 530 11.12 11.46 -12.53
N ALA A 531 12.14 12.06 -13.14
CA ALA A 531 13.19 11.31 -13.85
C ALA A 531 14.01 10.38 -12.96
N ASP A 532 14.09 10.68 -11.67
CA ASP A 532 14.81 9.94 -10.63
C ASP A 532 13.96 8.89 -9.90
N SER A 533 12.67 8.75 -10.29
CA SER A 533 11.78 7.77 -9.68
C SER A 533 12.06 6.36 -10.19
N GLU A 534 12.10 5.38 -9.27
CA GLU A 534 12.22 3.95 -9.55
C GLU A 534 11.05 3.38 -10.38
N PHE A 535 9.91 4.09 -10.45
CA PHE A 535 8.73 3.66 -11.20
C PHE A 535 8.66 4.22 -12.64
N LYS A 536 9.51 5.19 -12.95
CA LYS A 536 9.50 5.88 -14.27
C LYS A 536 9.75 4.95 -15.43
N ALA A 537 10.77 4.09 -15.31
CA ALA A 537 11.13 3.16 -16.37
C ALA A 537 9.99 2.18 -16.70
N GLU A 538 9.24 1.73 -15.67
CA GLU A 538 8.10 0.85 -15.86
C GLU A 538 6.94 1.59 -16.56
N ARG A 539 6.67 2.86 -16.19
CA ARG A 539 5.67 3.70 -16.86
C ARG A 539 5.98 3.92 -18.33
N ASP A 540 7.25 4.11 -18.67
CA ASP A 540 7.68 4.42 -20.02
C ASP A 540 7.51 3.24 -21.00
N LYS A 541 7.53 1.98 -20.51
CA LYS A 541 7.26 0.78 -21.35
C LYS A 541 5.91 0.83 -22.07
N THR A 542 4.92 1.48 -21.48
CA THR A 542 3.57 1.62 -22.06
C THR A 542 3.30 2.99 -22.69
N ALA A 543 4.35 3.79 -22.97
CA ALA A 543 4.20 5.16 -23.50
C ALA A 543 3.41 5.21 -24.83
N SER A 544 3.56 4.18 -25.67
CA SER A 544 2.86 4.09 -26.96
C SER A 544 1.33 3.91 -26.83
N GLU A 545 0.84 3.47 -25.67
CA GLU A 545 -0.60 3.32 -25.40
C GLU A 545 -1.28 4.66 -25.07
N ARG A 546 -0.49 5.71 -24.80
CA ARG A 546 -0.92 7.06 -24.39
C ARG A 546 -0.64 8.06 -25.51
N LYS A 547 -1.47 8.06 -26.53
CA LYS A 547 -1.36 8.98 -27.69
C LYS A 547 -2.45 10.02 -27.65
#